data_0ba484abdf0c760e0213f5dbcb457f99
#
_entry.id   0ba484abdf0c760e0213f5dbcb457f99
#
_cell.length_a   1.000
_cell.length_b   1.000
_cell.length_c   1.000
_cell.angle_alpha   90.00
_cell.angle_beta   90.00
_cell.angle_gamma   90.00
#
_symmetry.space_group_name_H-M   'P 1'
#
loop_
_entity.id
_entity.type
_entity.pdbx_description
1 polymer ?
#
loop_
_entity_poly.entity_id
_entity_poly.type
_entity_poly.pdbx_seq_one_letter_code
_entity_poly.pdbx_strand_id
1 'polypeptide(L)'
;SEAVFNNDLIENKHSKVNNMNAIKTALFVTVMGITSASAFAQPLFTGGNYVSREEMKTISVTPTATSDEAYQQALSELNSLKTMTARELNKELNILTFNVKSRSTHLKDGGFVTVQERMNEDGQLEYLGKVNVKVHYAERDNNR
;
A
#
# COMPACT_ATOMS: atom_id res chain seq x y z
N SER A 1 -23.80 -19.50 35.90
CA SER A 1 -23.31 -19.92 34.57
C SER A 1 -23.56 -18.90 33.48
N GLU A 2 -24.70 -18.23 33.49
CA GLU A 2 -24.98 -17.16 32.51
C GLU A 2 -24.07 -15.96 32.68
N ALA A 3 -23.70 -15.61 33.89
CA ALA A 3 -22.80 -14.49 34.17
C ALA A 3 -21.38 -14.79 33.66
N VAL A 4 -20.92 -16.03 33.77
CA VAL A 4 -19.63 -16.44 33.26
C VAL A 4 -19.61 -16.38 31.74
N PHE A 5 -20.68 -16.79 31.10
CA PHE A 5 -20.81 -16.75 29.65
C PHE A 5 -20.75 -15.32 29.10
N ASN A 6 -21.41 -14.40 29.77
CA ASN A 6 -21.39 -12.99 29.37
C ASN A 6 -20.01 -12.36 29.54
N ASN A 7 -19.28 -12.75 30.57
CA ASN A 7 -17.93 -12.26 30.77
C ASN A 7 -16.98 -12.69 29.66
N ASP A 8 -17.10 -13.93 29.20
CA ASP A 8 -16.29 -14.42 28.11
C ASP A 8 -16.52 -13.63 26.82
N LEU A 9 -17.76 -13.26 26.53
CA LEU A 9 -18.11 -12.46 25.37
C LEU A 9 -17.51 -11.06 25.45
N ILE A 10 -17.51 -10.46 26.64
CA ILE A 10 -16.94 -9.13 26.85
C ILE A 10 -15.43 -9.17 26.67
N GLU A 11 -14.77 -10.19 27.19
CA GLU A 11 -13.34 -10.35 27.05
C GLU A 11 -12.94 -10.49 25.58
N ASN A 12 -13.70 -11.25 24.82
CA ASN A 12 -13.45 -11.39 23.40
C ASN A 12 -13.54 -10.08 22.63
N LYS A 13 -14.47 -9.23 22.99
CA LYS A 13 -14.59 -7.90 22.38
C LYS A 13 -13.40 -7.01 22.71
N HIS A 14 -12.94 -7.03 23.93
CA HIS A 14 -11.75 -6.29 24.33
C HIS A 14 -10.50 -6.78 23.61
N SER A 15 -10.35 -8.08 23.47
CA SER A 15 -9.25 -8.68 22.75
C SER A 15 -9.19 -8.20 21.30
N LYS A 16 -10.32 -8.14 20.61
CA LYS A 16 -10.39 -7.64 19.24
C LYS A 16 -9.97 -6.18 19.11
N VAL A 17 -10.43 -5.34 20.01
CA VAL A 17 -10.09 -3.91 20.00
C VAL A 17 -8.60 -3.72 20.25
N ASN A 18 -8.03 -4.43 21.18
CA ASN A 18 -6.60 -4.37 21.47
C ASN A 18 -5.76 -4.83 20.28
N ASN A 19 -6.18 -5.88 19.59
CA ASN A 19 -5.49 -6.37 18.41
C ASN A 19 -5.49 -5.35 17.27
N MET A 20 -6.59 -4.65 17.08
CA MET A 20 -6.67 -3.61 16.07
C MET A 20 -5.71 -2.46 16.36
N ASN A 21 -5.59 -2.06 17.61
CA ASN A 21 -4.65 -1.01 18.00
C ASN A 21 -3.21 -1.46 17.83
N ALA A 22 -2.90 -2.70 18.15
CA ALA A 22 -1.57 -3.26 17.98
C ALA A 22 -1.17 -3.32 16.50
N ILE A 23 -2.11 -3.66 15.62
CA ILE A 23 -1.88 -3.69 14.18
C ILE A 23 -1.52 -2.31 13.65
N LYS A 24 -2.22 -1.27 14.12
CA LYS A 24 -1.94 0.10 13.68
C LYS A 24 -0.54 0.58 14.08
N THR A 25 -0.07 0.17 15.24
CA THR A 25 1.25 0.60 15.72
C THR A 25 2.40 -0.20 15.12
N ALA A 26 2.11 -1.39 14.61
CA ALA A 26 3.12 -2.29 14.05
C ALA A 26 3.16 -2.22 12.51
N LEU A 27 2.64 -1.17 11.91
CA LEU A 27 2.58 -1.07 10.45
C LEU A 27 3.98 -0.96 9.86
N PHE A 28 4.38 -1.99 9.17
CA PHE A 28 5.65 -2.07 8.48
C PHE A 28 5.39 -2.14 6.98
N VAL A 29 5.82 -1.12 6.24
CA VAL A 29 5.54 -1.03 4.81
C VAL A 29 6.82 -1.32 4.04
N THR A 30 6.78 -2.34 3.21
CA THR A 30 7.86 -2.65 2.28
C THR A 30 7.40 -2.33 0.86
N VAL A 31 8.11 -1.46 0.19
CA VAL A 31 7.80 -1.08 -1.18
C VAL A 31 8.52 -2.02 -2.13
N MET A 32 7.76 -2.79 -2.89
CA MET A 32 8.31 -3.57 -3.98
C MET A 32 7.95 -2.87 -5.28
N GLY A 33 8.95 -2.30 -5.93
CA GLY A 33 8.76 -1.67 -7.22
C GLY A 33 8.71 -2.72 -8.30
N ILE A 34 7.53 -2.94 -8.84
CA ILE A 34 7.43 -3.63 -10.11
C ILE A 34 7.43 -2.55 -11.16
N THR A 35 8.57 -2.32 -11.74
CA THR A 35 8.62 -1.51 -12.93
C THR A 35 8.13 -2.38 -14.08
N SER A 36 6.83 -2.46 -14.24
CA SER A 36 6.36 -2.82 -15.57
C SER A 36 6.59 -1.58 -16.41
N ALA A 37 7.61 -1.61 -17.19
CA ALA A 37 7.76 -0.63 -18.23
C ALA A 37 6.51 -0.74 -19.09
N SER A 38 5.54 0.11 -18.82
CA SER A 38 4.42 0.22 -19.72
C SER A 38 4.95 0.93 -20.96
N ALA A 39 5.53 0.11 -21.84
CA ALA A 39 6.00 0.56 -23.14
C ALA A 39 4.87 1.14 -23.99
N PHE A 40 3.69 1.24 -23.41
CA PHE A 40 2.49 1.67 -24.11
C PHE A 40 2.05 3.07 -23.79
N ALA A 41 2.57 3.64 -22.73
CA ALA A 41 2.23 5.00 -22.42
C ALA A 41 2.94 5.89 -23.41
N GLN A 42 2.20 6.38 -24.38
CA GLN A 42 2.71 7.46 -25.20
C GLN A 42 3.00 8.63 -24.26
N PRO A 43 4.22 9.15 -24.26
CA PRO A 43 4.53 10.25 -23.40
C PRO A 43 3.68 11.46 -23.78
N LEU A 44 2.87 11.90 -22.85
CA LEU A 44 2.15 13.13 -22.99
C LEU A 44 3.10 14.25 -22.60
N PHE A 45 3.31 15.19 -23.50
CA PHE A 45 4.10 16.35 -23.18
C PHE A 45 3.37 17.21 -22.15
N THR A 46 4.00 17.40 -21.02
CA THR A 46 3.48 18.25 -19.96
C THR A 46 4.07 19.64 -19.98
N GLY A 47 4.61 20.04 -21.12
CA GLY A 47 5.30 21.31 -21.28
C GLY A 47 6.78 21.22 -20.94
N GLY A 48 7.62 21.82 -21.75
CA GLY A 48 9.06 21.80 -21.56
C GLY A 48 9.66 20.41 -21.79
N ASN A 49 10.51 19.96 -20.86
CA ASN A 49 11.27 18.72 -20.98
C ASN A 49 10.71 17.58 -20.16
N TYR A 50 9.43 17.63 -19.81
CA TYR A 50 8.81 16.60 -18.99
C TYR A 50 7.94 15.67 -19.82
N VAL A 51 8.00 14.40 -19.51
CA VAL A 51 7.14 13.37 -20.10
C VAL A 51 6.31 12.72 -19.00
N SER A 52 5.13 12.30 -19.39
CA SER A 52 4.20 11.63 -18.50
C SER A 52 4.63 10.17 -18.31
N ARG A 53 4.67 9.69 -17.07
CA ARG A 53 5.00 8.31 -16.73
C ARG A 53 3.91 7.70 -15.89
N GLU A 54 3.64 6.44 -16.15
CA GLU A 54 2.78 5.62 -15.32
C GLU A 54 3.56 4.41 -14.81
N GLU A 55 3.41 4.11 -13.54
CA GLU A 55 4.02 2.93 -12.93
C GLU A 55 3.05 2.22 -12.03
N MET A 56 3.15 0.89 -12.00
CA MET A 56 2.47 0.09 -10.99
C MET A 56 3.39 -0.05 -9.79
N LYS A 57 2.87 0.25 -8.62
CA LYS A 57 3.61 0.08 -7.36
C LYS A 57 2.85 -0.86 -6.46
N THR A 58 3.57 -1.73 -5.78
CA THR A 58 3.00 -2.66 -4.81
C THR A 58 3.62 -2.41 -3.44
N ILE A 59 2.79 -2.21 -2.45
CA ILE A 59 3.21 -2.04 -1.07
C ILE A 59 2.72 -3.25 -0.28
N SER A 60 3.63 -3.91 0.44
CA SER A 60 3.27 -4.99 1.35
C SER A 60 3.11 -4.43 2.75
N VAL A 61 2.06 -4.85 3.44
CA VAL A 61 1.83 -4.47 4.83
C VAL A 61 2.24 -5.61 5.75
N THR A 62 2.30 -5.31 7.05
CA THR A 62 2.71 -6.30 8.04
C THR A 62 1.84 -7.56 7.97
N PRO A 63 2.45 -8.76 7.98
CA PRO A 63 1.66 -9.99 7.96
C PRO A 63 0.72 -10.10 9.15
N THR A 64 -0.43 -10.71 8.91
CA THR A 64 -1.46 -10.92 9.92
C THR A 64 -1.76 -12.40 10.07
N ALA A 65 -2.47 -12.74 11.14
CA ALA A 65 -2.84 -14.13 11.43
C ALA A 65 -4.03 -14.60 10.59
N THR A 66 -4.82 -13.68 10.04
CA THR A 66 -6.01 -14.03 9.25
C THR A 66 -6.04 -13.24 7.94
N SER A 67 -6.72 -13.84 6.97
CA SER A 67 -6.92 -13.23 5.66
C SER A 67 -7.73 -11.92 5.77
N ASP A 68 -8.78 -11.92 6.58
CA ASP A 68 -9.63 -10.74 6.75
C ASP A 68 -8.84 -9.55 7.31
N GLU A 69 -7.99 -9.80 8.29
CA GLU A 69 -7.14 -8.74 8.85
C GLU A 69 -6.18 -8.19 7.79
N ALA A 70 -5.62 -9.07 6.97
CA ALA A 70 -4.72 -8.67 5.90
C ALA A 70 -5.43 -7.78 4.88
N TYR A 71 -6.64 -8.14 4.48
CA TYR A 71 -7.45 -7.33 3.57
C TYR A 71 -7.78 -5.96 4.18
N GLN A 72 -8.21 -5.94 5.43
CA GLN A 72 -8.57 -4.68 6.09
C GLN A 72 -7.37 -3.76 6.26
N GLN A 73 -6.23 -4.33 6.63
CA GLN A 73 -5.01 -3.56 6.79
C GLN A 73 -4.53 -2.99 5.45
N ALA A 74 -4.57 -3.80 4.41
CA ALA A 74 -4.19 -3.35 3.07
C ALA A 74 -5.16 -2.29 2.53
N LEU A 75 -6.45 -2.46 2.75
CA LEU A 75 -7.44 -1.46 2.35
C LEU A 75 -7.25 -0.13 3.08
N SER A 76 -6.94 -0.20 4.36
CA SER A 76 -6.62 0.99 5.16
C SER A 76 -5.42 1.73 4.58
N GLU A 77 -4.38 1.00 4.19
CA GLU A 77 -3.21 1.58 3.55
C GLU A 77 -3.54 2.21 2.20
N LEU A 78 -4.34 1.53 1.38
CA LEU A 78 -4.78 2.08 0.09
C LEU A 78 -5.54 3.40 0.30
N ASN A 79 -6.44 3.45 1.26
CA ASN A 79 -7.19 4.66 1.57
C ASN A 79 -6.30 5.77 2.09
N SER A 80 -5.28 5.42 2.86
CA SER A 80 -4.28 6.37 3.33
C SER A 80 -3.51 6.98 2.16
N LEU A 81 -3.10 6.16 1.21
CA LEU A 81 -2.40 6.64 0.01
C LEU A 81 -3.24 7.63 -0.79
N LYS A 82 -4.54 7.40 -0.88
CA LYS A 82 -5.45 8.28 -1.62
C LYS A 82 -5.54 9.69 -1.03
N THR A 83 -5.24 9.84 0.24
CA THR A 83 -5.29 11.13 0.92
C THR A 83 -3.94 11.84 0.96
N MET A 84 -2.89 11.20 0.48
CA MET A 84 -1.55 11.77 0.52
C MET A 84 -1.34 12.84 -0.53
N THR A 85 -0.48 13.79 -0.20
CA THR A 85 0.01 14.78 -1.16
C THR A 85 0.99 14.13 -2.13
N ALA A 86 1.30 14.81 -3.22
CA ALA A 86 2.28 14.32 -4.19
C ALA A 86 3.63 14.00 -3.54
N ARG A 87 4.08 14.84 -2.64
CA ARG A 87 5.36 14.64 -1.95
C ARG A 87 5.35 13.42 -1.04
N GLU A 88 4.25 13.23 -0.33
CA GLU A 88 4.06 12.07 0.53
C GLU A 88 4.01 10.79 -0.29
N LEU A 89 3.34 10.81 -1.43
CA LEU A 89 3.29 9.66 -2.35
C LEU A 89 4.67 9.33 -2.89
N ASN A 90 5.46 10.33 -3.28
CA ASN A 90 6.81 10.10 -3.76
C ASN A 90 7.66 9.36 -2.72
N LYS A 91 7.50 9.72 -1.46
CA LYS A 91 8.22 9.10 -0.36
C LYS A 91 7.72 7.69 -0.07
N GLU A 92 6.41 7.52 0.07
CA GLU A 92 5.81 6.23 0.40
C GLU A 92 6.00 5.19 -0.71
N LEU A 93 5.91 5.62 -1.96
CA LEU A 93 6.05 4.73 -3.11
C LEU A 93 7.48 4.65 -3.63
N ASN A 94 8.40 5.28 -2.92
CA ASN A 94 9.83 5.27 -3.25
C ASN A 94 10.09 5.74 -4.69
N ILE A 95 9.42 6.81 -5.08
CA ILE A 95 9.63 7.43 -6.38
C ILE A 95 10.81 8.39 -6.25
N LEU A 96 11.82 8.17 -7.09
CA LEU A 96 13.01 9.01 -7.09
C LEU A 96 12.66 10.39 -7.66
N THR A 97 12.80 11.41 -6.83
CA THR A 97 12.36 12.77 -7.17
C THR A 97 13.39 13.59 -7.92
N PHE A 98 14.55 13.04 -8.16
CA PHE A 98 15.66 13.77 -8.77
C PHE A 98 15.37 14.16 -10.23
N ASN A 99 14.60 13.36 -10.99
CA ASN A 99 14.14 13.70 -12.33
C ASN A 99 12.63 13.92 -12.41
N VAL A 100 11.95 13.84 -11.29
CA VAL A 100 10.49 13.91 -11.24
C VAL A 100 10.05 15.27 -10.75
N LYS A 101 9.04 15.82 -11.41
CA LYS A 101 8.37 17.01 -10.91
C LYS A 101 7.58 16.62 -9.65
N SER A 102 8.10 17.00 -8.50
CA SER A 102 7.67 16.47 -7.21
C SER A 102 6.19 16.68 -6.88
N ARG A 103 5.57 17.69 -7.49
CA ARG A 103 4.15 17.99 -7.29
C ARG A 103 3.24 17.30 -8.29
N SER A 104 3.78 16.61 -9.26
CA SER A 104 3.01 15.96 -10.33
C SER A 104 2.50 14.59 -9.97
N THR A 105 3.05 13.94 -8.95
CA THR A 105 2.72 12.58 -8.57
C THR A 105 1.30 12.48 -8.05
N HIS A 106 0.52 11.58 -8.62
CA HIS A 106 -0.83 11.29 -8.16
C HIS A 106 -1.21 9.85 -8.48
N LEU A 107 -2.14 9.32 -7.71
CA LEU A 107 -2.67 7.99 -7.95
C LEU A 107 -3.73 8.05 -9.04
N LYS A 108 -3.71 7.05 -9.90
CA LYS A 108 -4.78 6.82 -10.87
C LYS A 108 -5.82 5.87 -10.28
N ASP A 109 -7.00 5.87 -10.88
CA ASP A 109 -8.05 4.95 -10.49
C ASP A 109 -7.63 3.51 -10.79
N GLY A 110 -8.24 2.56 -10.08
CA GLY A 110 -8.02 1.15 -10.30
C GLY A 110 -7.06 0.49 -9.31
N GLY A 111 -6.73 1.19 -8.22
CA GLY A 111 -5.98 0.55 -7.14
C GLY A 111 -6.77 -0.60 -6.51
N PHE A 112 -6.07 -1.63 -6.10
CA PHE A 112 -6.71 -2.79 -5.48
C PHE A 112 -5.78 -3.43 -4.46
N VAL A 113 -6.36 -4.27 -3.62
CA VAL A 113 -5.61 -5.01 -2.60
C VAL A 113 -5.70 -6.50 -2.86
N THR A 114 -4.62 -7.21 -2.58
CA THR A 114 -4.56 -8.67 -2.63
C THR A 114 -4.01 -9.18 -1.32
N VAL A 115 -4.23 -10.46 -1.07
CA VAL A 115 -3.68 -11.13 0.11
C VAL A 115 -2.97 -12.38 -0.35
N GLN A 116 -1.75 -12.55 0.12
CA GLN A 116 -0.94 -13.73 -0.13
C GLN A 116 -0.84 -14.55 1.14
N GLU A 117 -1.26 -15.81 1.07
CA GLU A 117 -1.03 -16.76 2.15
C GLU A 117 0.39 -17.31 2.04
N ARG A 118 1.10 -17.37 3.16
CA ARG A 118 2.43 -17.97 3.19
C ARG A 118 2.71 -18.60 4.55
N MET A 119 3.69 -19.49 4.61
CA MET A 119 4.16 -20.08 5.86
C MET A 119 5.47 -19.41 6.25
N ASN A 120 5.56 -18.97 7.49
CA ASN A 120 6.78 -18.34 8.00
C ASN A 120 7.80 -19.39 8.43
N GLU A 121 8.97 -18.95 8.89
CA GLU A 121 10.05 -19.83 9.33
C GLU A 121 9.68 -20.72 10.51
N ASP A 122 8.73 -20.29 11.32
CA ASP A 122 8.24 -21.05 12.47
C ASP A 122 7.18 -22.10 12.10
N GLY A 123 6.87 -22.25 10.82
CA GLY A 123 5.87 -23.19 10.36
C GLY A 123 4.44 -22.72 10.56
N GLN A 124 4.22 -21.44 10.76
CA GLN A 124 2.90 -20.86 10.95
C GLN A 124 2.41 -20.18 9.67
N LEU A 125 1.14 -20.35 9.37
CA LEU A 125 0.52 -19.62 8.25
C LEU A 125 0.31 -18.17 8.64
N GLU A 126 0.64 -17.32 7.70
CA GLU A 126 0.41 -15.90 7.84
C GLU A 126 -0.12 -15.33 6.53
N TYR A 127 -0.74 -14.17 6.61
CA TYR A 127 -1.38 -13.53 5.46
C TYR A 127 -0.78 -12.17 5.23
N LEU A 128 -0.29 -11.94 4.04
CA LEU A 128 0.38 -10.71 3.66
C LEU A 128 -0.52 -9.90 2.74
N GLY A 129 -0.99 -8.77 3.24
CA GLY A 129 -1.75 -7.83 2.42
C GLY A 129 -0.83 -7.06 1.51
N LYS A 130 -1.26 -6.87 0.27
CA LYS A 130 -0.55 -6.09 -0.73
C LYS A 130 -1.46 -5.05 -1.33
N VAL A 131 -0.97 -3.83 -1.40
CA VAL A 131 -1.66 -2.71 -2.02
C VAL A 131 -1.04 -2.48 -3.39
N ASN A 132 -1.86 -2.53 -4.41
CA ASN A 132 -1.42 -2.32 -5.79
C ASN A 132 -2.02 -1.02 -6.30
N VAL A 133 -1.18 -0.08 -6.68
CA VAL A 133 -1.61 1.22 -7.15
C VAL A 133 -0.92 1.58 -8.46
N LYS A 134 -1.62 2.34 -9.27
CA LYS A 134 -1.06 2.92 -10.47
C LYS A 134 -0.77 4.39 -10.18
N VAL A 135 0.47 4.78 -10.41
CA VAL A 135 0.97 6.12 -10.13
C VAL A 135 1.29 6.82 -11.43
N HIS A 136 0.93 8.08 -11.51
CA HIS A 136 1.25 8.92 -12.64
C HIS A 136 2.09 10.11 -12.15
N TYR A 137 3.13 10.44 -12.88
CA TYR A 137 3.98 11.59 -12.58
C TYR A 137 4.68 12.09 -13.83
N ALA A 138 5.19 13.31 -13.77
CA ALA A 138 5.97 13.91 -14.86
C ALA A 138 7.46 13.73 -14.55
N GLU A 139 8.19 13.17 -15.48
CA GLU A 139 9.62 12.92 -15.37
C GLU A 139 10.35 13.76 -16.41
N ARG A 140 11.51 14.30 -16.03
CA ARG A 140 12.34 15.04 -16.96
C ARG A 140 12.87 14.11 -18.05
N ASP A 141 12.73 14.51 -19.28
CA ASP A 141 13.28 13.78 -20.42
C ASP A 141 14.78 14.08 -20.51
N ASN A 142 15.58 13.06 -20.19
CA ASN A 142 17.05 13.18 -20.23
C ASN A 142 17.65 12.69 -21.56
N ASN A 143 16.81 12.37 -22.52
CA ASN A 143 17.27 11.90 -23.82
C ASN A 143 17.66 13.05 -24.74
N ARG A 144 18.81 13.63 -24.49
CA ARG A 144 19.39 14.62 -25.39
C ARG A 144 20.88 14.38 -25.56
#